data_e2dc8106879c2efe8a9460b11b796394
#
_entry.id   e2dc8106879c2efe8a9460b11b796394
#
_cell.length_a   1.000
_cell.length_b   1.000
_cell.length_c   1.000
_cell.angle_alpha   90.00
_cell.angle_beta   90.00
_cell.angle_gamma   90.00
#
_symmetry.space_group_name_H-M   'P 1'
#
loop_
_entity.id
_entity.type
_entity.pdbx_description
1 polymer ?
#
loop_
_entity_poly.entity_id
_entity_poly.type
_entity_poly.pdbx_seq_one_letter_code
_entity_poly.pdbx_strand_id
1 'polypeptide(L)'
;MISFESDYNNGMLPEILEALGKTNSEKTSGYGFDPYSESAKEKIRKAVDNENAEVFFLIGGTQTNTTVIDSVLMGCEGVICVETGHIEVHESGAVEAFGHKVITLPGENSKLTSSTLSAYMDTFLADETHPHMVQPGMVYISMPTEFGMVYTREELTALYATCQKYNLRLFIDGARLGYGLVSEACDYDLPFLAKHCDVFYIGGTKVGAMMGEAVVFSGMKAPKYFFTNIKRHGALLAKGRMLGIQFDTLFTDNLYFKISRHAIAMATRIHSIFQKHGIAIAYDSPTNQQFVVLSPSLYDALSKKVAFEIWERKSDTEIICRFVTSWATKEEELDELEHILQTL
;
A
#
# COMPACT_ATOMS: atom_id res chain seq x y z
N MET A 1 21.75 -17.31 -4.68
CA MET A 1 21.37 -15.99 -5.23
C MET A 1 20.47 -15.35 -4.20
N ILE A 2 20.89 -14.25 -3.60
CA ILE A 2 20.05 -13.46 -2.69
C ILE A 2 19.00 -12.66 -3.50
N SER A 3 17.85 -12.36 -2.89
CA SER A 3 16.75 -11.71 -3.59
C SER A 3 16.20 -10.49 -2.82
N PHE A 4 16.23 -9.36 -3.50
CA PHE A 4 15.59 -8.11 -3.10
C PHE A 4 14.54 -7.66 -4.14
N GLU A 5 13.94 -8.61 -4.85
CA GLU A 5 13.04 -8.36 -5.98
C GLU A 5 11.70 -7.76 -5.51
N SER A 6 11.10 -8.32 -4.45
CA SER A 6 9.85 -7.81 -3.91
C SER A 6 9.61 -8.21 -2.45
N ASP A 7 8.63 -7.55 -1.81
CA ASP A 7 8.20 -7.81 -0.43
C ASP A 7 7.06 -8.82 -0.29
N TYR A 8 6.72 -9.54 -1.39
CA TYR A 8 5.68 -10.57 -1.41
C TYR A 8 6.20 -11.93 -1.94
N ASN A 9 7.51 -12.14 -2.00
CA ASN A 9 8.10 -13.41 -2.48
C ASN A 9 8.22 -14.48 -1.39
N ASN A 10 8.14 -14.10 -0.12
CA ASN A 10 8.12 -15.02 1.02
C ASN A 10 6.68 -15.48 1.31
N GLY A 11 6.55 -16.51 2.13
CA GLY A 11 5.27 -16.96 2.66
C GLY A 11 4.71 -16.01 3.72
N MET A 12 4.19 -16.56 4.82
CA MET A 12 3.70 -15.80 5.97
C MET A 12 4.65 -15.88 7.15
N LEU A 13 4.46 -15.00 8.12
CA LEU A 13 5.13 -15.05 9.41
C LEU A 13 4.93 -16.42 10.09
N PRO A 14 5.96 -16.96 10.76
CA PRO A 14 5.83 -18.21 11.52
C PRO A 14 4.69 -18.21 12.54
N GLU A 15 4.46 -17.08 13.21
CA GLU A 15 3.38 -16.88 14.19
C GLU A 15 1.99 -17.05 13.55
N ILE A 16 1.82 -16.57 12.33
CA ILE A 16 0.58 -16.76 11.57
C ILE A 16 0.38 -18.22 11.19
N LEU A 17 1.43 -18.88 10.69
CA LEU A 17 1.39 -20.30 10.34
C LEU A 17 1.04 -21.17 11.55
N GLU A 18 1.62 -20.86 12.71
CA GLU A 18 1.32 -21.54 13.97
C GLU A 18 -0.15 -21.33 14.39
N ALA A 19 -0.65 -20.10 14.33
CA ALA A 19 -2.05 -19.77 14.65
C ALA A 19 -3.04 -20.50 13.73
N LEU A 20 -2.77 -20.53 12.42
CA LEU A 20 -3.56 -21.29 11.46
C LEU A 20 -3.53 -22.80 11.76
N GLY A 21 -2.35 -23.35 12.09
CA GLY A 21 -2.18 -24.75 12.44
C GLY A 21 -2.96 -25.14 13.70
N LYS A 22 -2.87 -24.34 14.77
CA LYS A 22 -3.58 -24.56 16.04
C LYS A 22 -5.10 -24.60 15.87
N THR A 23 -5.64 -23.77 14.98
CA THR A 23 -7.08 -23.62 14.79
C THR A 23 -7.66 -24.46 13.66
N ASN A 24 -6.82 -25.24 12.95
CA ASN A 24 -7.21 -25.91 11.70
C ASN A 24 -8.41 -26.88 11.84
N SER A 25 -8.56 -27.56 12.98
CA SER A 25 -9.64 -28.51 13.23
C SER A 25 -10.92 -27.87 13.79
N GLU A 26 -10.92 -26.57 14.05
CA GLU A 26 -12.06 -25.89 14.63
C GLU A 26 -13.18 -25.66 13.61
N LYS A 27 -14.42 -25.78 14.07
CA LYS A 27 -15.61 -25.41 13.29
C LYS A 27 -16.08 -24.04 13.70
N THR A 28 -15.97 -23.06 12.80
CA THR A 28 -16.38 -21.68 13.01
C THR A 28 -17.38 -21.23 11.96
N SER A 29 -18.06 -20.10 12.20
CA SER A 29 -18.87 -19.44 11.20
C SER A 29 -18.03 -19.07 9.98
N GLY A 30 -18.60 -19.11 8.79
CA GLY A 30 -17.95 -18.72 7.55
C GLY A 30 -17.98 -17.21 7.27
N TYR A 31 -17.37 -16.82 6.17
CA TYR A 31 -17.48 -15.50 5.55
C TYR A 31 -17.05 -14.33 6.44
N GLY A 32 -16.11 -14.56 7.38
CA GLY A 32 -15.57 -13.52 8.27
C GLY A 32 -16.47 -13.17 9.46
N PHE A 33 -17.43 -14.05 9.80
CA PHE A 33 -18.27 -13.96 11.01
C PHE A 33 -17.74 -14.88 12.15
N ASP A 34 -16.52 -15.33 12.04
CA ASP A 34 -15.84 -16.16 13.02
C ASP A 34 -15.20 -15.31 14.14
N PRO A 35 -14.90 -15.93 15.32
CA PRO A 35 -14.33 -15.19 16.46
C PRO A 35 -12.99 -14.53 16.17
N TYR A 36 -12.17 -15.12 15.30
CA TYR A 36 -10.85 -14.59 14.94
C TYR A 36 -10.96 -13.33 14.11
N SER A 37 -11.88 -13.33 13.14
CA SER A 37 -12.18 -12.15 12.34
C SER A 37 -12.74 -11.01 13.21
N GLU A 38 -13.62 -11.30 14.17
CA GLU A 38 -14.14 -10.28 15.09
C GLU A 38 -13.05 -9.75 16.02
N SER A 39 -12.20 -10.62 16.59
CA SER A 39 -11.04 -10.22 17.41
C SER A 39 -10.08 -9.32 16.61
N ALA A 40 -9.76 -9.68 15.37
CA ALA A 40 -8.92 -8.87 14.49
C ALA A 40 -9.52 -7.46 14.24
N LYS A 41 -10.84 -7.38 13.95
CA LYS A 41 -11.55 -6.11 13.78
C LYS A 41 -11.49 -5.25 15.04
N GLU A 42 -11.66 -5.83 16.22
CA GLU A 42 -11.55 -5.11 17.49
C GLU A 42 -10.15 -4.55 17.73
N LYS A 43 -9.11 -5.36 17.45
CA LYS A 43 -7.72 -4.93 17.57
C LYS A 43 -7.41 -3.78 16.60
N ILE A 44 -7.90 -3.85 15.38
CA ILE A 44 -7.75 -2.78 14.38
C ILE A 44 -8.49 -1.52 14.83
N ARG A 45 -9.75 -1.61 15.31
CA ARG A 45 -10.48 -0.45 15.85
C ARG A 45 -9.71 0.24 16.99
N LYS A 46 -9.10 -0.54 17.89
CA LYS A 46 -8.24 0.00 18.95
C LYS A 46 -6.98 0.67 18.37
N ALA A 47 -6.34 0.04 17.38
CA ALA A 47 -5.14 0.57 16.75
C ALA A 47 -5.39 1.89 15.99
N VAL A 48 -6.59 2.09 15.43
CA VAL A 48 -6.98 3.34 14.75
C VAL A 48 -7.64 4.36 15.69
N ASP A 49 -7.79 4.05 16.97
CA ASP A 49 -8.48 4.89 17.98
C ASP A 49 -9.91 5.29 17.53
N ASN A 50 -10.65 4.34 16.95
CA ASN A 50 -12.01 4.55 16.46
C ASN A 50 -12.87 3.29 16.64
N GLU A 51 -13.64 3.22 17.72
CA GLU A 51 -14.54 2.09 18.02
C GLU A 51 -15.67 1.92 16.98
N ASN A 52 -16.02 2.99 16.26
CA ASN A 52 -17.07 2.98 15.26
C ASN A 52 -16.55 2.66 13.84
N ALA A 53 -15.26 2.44 13.66
CA ALA A 53 -14.71 2.07 12.37
C ALA A 53 -15.26 0.72 11.90
N GLU A 54 -15.67 0.66 10.63
CA GLU A 54 -16.13 -0.58 10.02
C GLU A 54 -14.95 -1.25 9.30
N VAL A 55 -14.65 -2.51 9.66
CA VAL A 55 -13.49 -3.24 9.17
C VAL A 55 -13.91 -4.46 8.38
N PHE A 56 -13.33 -4.64 7.19
CA PHE A 56 -13.59 -5.76 6.29
C PHE A 56 -12.27 -6.33 5.78
N PHE A 57 -12.22 -7.66 5.59
CA PHE A 57 -11.03 -8.33 5.06
C PHE A 57 -11.27 -8.76 3.62
N LEU A 58 -10.35 -8.39 2.73
CA LEU A 58 -10.30 -8.77 1.32
C LEU A 58 -8.99 -9.53 1.04
N ILE A 59 -8.85 -10.09 -0.18
CA ILE A 59 -7.77 -11.06 -0.47
C ILE A 59 -6.48 -10.38 -0.92
N GLY A 60 -6.57 -9.30 -1.68
CA GLY A 60 -5.39 -8.64 -2.26
C GLY A 60 -5.67 -7.21 -2.70
N GLY A 61 -4.60 -6.42 -2.95
CA GLY A 61 -4.66 -4.97 -3.18
C GLY A 61 -5.54 -4.55 -4.35
N THR A 62 -5.30 -5.06 -5.56
CA THR A 62 -6.10 -4.72 -6.76
C THR A 62 -7.58 -5.00 -6.56
N GLN A 63 -7.93 -6.16 -5.97
CA GLN A 63 -9.33 -6.49 -5.67
C GLN A 63 -9.91 -5.55 -4.61
N THR A 64 -9.12 -5.14 -3.64
CA THR A 64 -9.50 -4.17 -2.60
C THR A 64 -9.78 -2.81 -3.24
N ASN A 65 -8.87 -2.31 -4.08
CA ASN A 65 -9.02 -1.04 -4.77
C ASN A 65 -10.30 -1.00 -5.59
N THR A 66 -10.52 -1.99 -6.46
CA THR A 66 -11.74 -2.05 -7.29
C THR A 66 -13.00 -2.18 -6.45
N THR A 67 -12.99 -2.98 -5.37
CA THR A 67 -14.17 -3.18 -4.52
C THR A 67 -14.54 -1.89 -3.78
N VAL A 68 -13.57 -1.16 -3.24
CA VAL A 68 -13.80 0.11 -2.54
C VAL A 68 -14.30 1.15 -3.52
N ILE A 69 -13.61 1.33 -4.65
CA ILE A 69 -13.94 2.35 -5.66
C ILE A 69 -15.36 2.11 -6.23
N ASP A 70 -15.66 0.90 -6.72
CA ASP A 70 -17.00 0.54 -7.27
C ASP A 70 -18.13 0.62 -6.21
N SER A 71 -17.79 0.44 -4.92
CA SER A 71 -18.79 0.52 -3.86
C SER A 71 -19.13 1.94 -3.42
N VAL A 72 -18.15 2.85 -3.51
CA VAL A 72 -18.26 4.23 -3.00
C VAL A 72 -18.74 5.18 -4.09
N LEU A 73 -18.28 4.99 -5.32
CA LEU A 73 -18.59 5.86 -6.44
C LEU A 73 -19.95 5.55 -7.08
N MET A 74 -20.61 6.56 -7.58
CA MET A 74 -21.75 6.43 -8.48
C MET A 74 -21.26 6.11 -9.91
N GLY A 75 -22.09 5.47 -10.73
CA GLY A 75 -21.71 5.06 -12.08
C GLY A 75 -21.29 6.18 -13.05
N CYS A 76 -21.53 7.44 -12.71
CA CYS A 76 -21.05 8.60 -13.47
C CYS A 76 -19.78 9.24 -12.86
N GLU A 77 -19.27 8.68 -11.77
CA GLU A 77 -18.12 9.21 -11.07
C GLU A 77 -16.83 8.46 -11.40
N GLY A 78 -15.71 9.18 -11.31
CA GLY A 78 -14.36 8.66 -11.47
C GLY A 78 -13.49 8.94 -10.25
N VAL A 79 -12.35 8.27 -10.20
CA VAL A 79 -11.35 8.38 -9.15
C VAL A 79 -10.12 9.14 -9.65
N ILE A 80 -9.72 10.18 -8.90
CA ILE A 80 -8.49 10.94 -9.16
C ILE A 80 -7.31 10.24 -8.52
N CYS A 81 -6.20 10.09 -9.26
CA CYS A 81 -4.90 9.68 -8.72
C CYS A 81 -3.76 10.43 -9.43
N VAL A 82 -2.53 10.27 -8.95
CA VAL A 82 -1.35 10.71 -9.70
C VAL A 82 -1.07 9.78 -10.88
N GLU A 83 -0.37 10.28 -11.90
CA GLU A 83 0.03 9.51 -13.10
C GLU A 83 0.86 8.26 -12.79
N THR A 84 1.50 8.20 -11.62
CA THR A 84 2.25 7.04 -11.13
C THR A 84 1.44 6.17 -10.16
N GLY A 85 0.16 6.48 -9.95
CA GLY A 85 -0.70 5.75 -9.01
C GLY A 85 -0.93 4.29 -9.43
N HIS A 86 -0.94 3.39 -8.46
CA HIS A 86 -1.00 1.94 -8.70
C HIS A 86 -2.21 1.53 -9.55
N ILE A 87 -3.38 2.15 -9.32
CA ILE A 87 -4.61 1.89 -10.08
C ILE A 87 -4.52 2.31 -11.56
N GLU A 88 -3.64 3.27 -11.88
CA GLU A 88 -3.39 3.70 -13.27
C GLU A 88 -2.41 2.76 -13.97
N VAL A 89 -1.26 2.45 -13.34
CA VAL A 89 -0.12 1.84 -14.05
C VAL A 89 0.04 0.33 -13.83
N HIS A 90 -0.52 -0.25 -12.75
CA HIS A 90 -0.22 -1.62 -12.34
C HIS A 90 -1.43 -2.54 -12.12
N GLU A 91 -2.65 -2.11 -12.47
CA GLU A 91 -3.87 -2.90 -12.22
C GLU A 91 -4.62 -3.31 -13.50
N SER A 92 -4.00 -3.16 -14.67
CA SER A 92 -4.53 -3.66 -15.95
C SER A 92 -5.95 -3.19 -16.28
N GLY A 93 -6.30 -1.96 -15.92
CA GLY A 93 -7.64 -1.40 -16.13
C GLY A 93 -8.72 -2.03 -15.22
N ALA A 94 -8.34 -2.47 -14.03
CA ALA A 94 -9.28 -3.14 -13.13
C ALA A 94 -10.40 -2.19 -12.65
N VAL A 95 -10.11 -0.91 -12.43
CA VAL A 95 -11.11 0.12 -12.06
C VAL A 95 -12.06 0.38 -13.21
N GLU A 96 -11.55 0.54 -14.42
CA GLU A 96 -12.31 0.77 -15.64
C GLU A 96 -13.21 -0.42 -15.99
N ALA A 97 -12.78 -1.65 -15.68
CA ALA A 97 -13.58 -2.86 -15.89
C ALA A 97 -14.90 -2.86 -15.06
N PHE A 98 -14.94 -2.09 -13.98
CA PHE A 98 -16.16 -1.86 -13.19
C PHE A 98 -16.90 -0.56 -13.55
N GLY A 99 -16.45 0.13 -14.60
CA GLY A 99 -17.15 1.27 -15.19
C GLY A 99 -16.75 2.64 -14.64
N HIS A 100 -15.68 2.73 -13.86
CA HIS A 100 -15.18 3.99 -13.32
C HIS A 100 -13.93 4.46 -14.07
N LYS A 101 -13.90 5.74 -14.43
CA LYS A 101 -12.73 6.35 -15.04
C LYS A 101 -11.67 6.64 -13.99
N VAL A 102 -10.42 6.28 -14.26
CA VAL A 102 -9.25 6.81 -13.57
C VAL A 102 -8.90 8.17 -14.19
N ILE A 103 -8.84 9.22 -13.36
CA ILE A 103 -8.52 10.60 -13.73
C ILE A 103 -7.13 10.90 -13.20
N THR A 104 -6.16 11.02 -14.09
CA THR A 104 -4.76 11.20 -13.71
C THR A 104 -4.38 12.67 -13.62
N LEU A 105 -3.66 13.02 -12.57
CA LEU A 105 -3.07 14.34 -12.35
C LEU A 105 -1.55 14.24 -12.18
N PRO A 106 -0.79 15.31 -12.51
CA PRO A 106 0.65 15.30 -12.27
C PRO A 106 0.95 15.20 -10.78
N GLY A 107 1.97 14.41 -10.42
CA GLY A 107 2.44 14.24 -9.06
C GLY A 107 3.73 15.02 -8.78
N GLU A 108 3.91 15.48 -7.55
CA GLU A 108 5.18 16.01 -7.05
C GLU A 108 5.86 14.95 -6.19
N ASN A 109 7.01 14.43 -6.61
CA ASN A 109 7.67 13.29 -5.96
C ASN A 109 6.71 12.09 -5.77
N SER A 110 5.95 11.74 -6.81
CA SER A 110 4.89 10.72 -6.80
C SER A 110 3.73 10.96 -5.80
N LYS A 111 3.58 12.16 -5.26
CA LYS A 111 2.48 12.54 -4.37
C LYS A 111 1.50 13.47 -5.06
N LEU A 112 0.21 13.29 -4.82
CA LEU A 112 -0.82 14.27 -5.19
C LEU A 112 -0.83 15.38 -4.14
N THR A 113 -0.62 16.63 -4.57
CA THR A 113 -0.64 17.76 -3.65
C THR A 113 -2.04 18.39 -3.58
N SER A 114 -2.32 19.06 -2.46
CA SER A 114 -3.53 19.86 -2.25
C SER A 114 -3.67 20.95 -3.33
N SER A 115 -2.56 21.58 -3.74
CA SER A 115 -2.53 22.62 -4.79
C SER A 115 -2.89 22.05 -6.17
N THR A 116 -2.32 20.93 -6.56
CA THR A 116 -2.62 20.24 -7.82
C THR A 116 -4.10 19.85 -7.89
N LEU A 117 -4.62 19.26 -6.80
CA LEU A 117 -6.03 18.88 -6.71
C LEU A 117 -6.94 20.09 -6.80
N SER A 118 -6.65 21.17 -6.06
CA SER A 118 -7.45 22.40 -6.09
C SER A 118 -7.48 23.03 -7.48
N ALA A 119 -6.33 23.16 -8.14
CA ALA A 119 -6.23 23.74 -9.48
C ALA A 119 -7.05 22.95 -10.51
N TYR A 120 -6.99 21.60 -10.43
CA TYR A 120 -7.82 20.75 -11.28
C TYR A 120 -9.31 20.95 -11.03
N MET A 121 -9.74 20.90 -9.75
CA MET A 121 -11.16 21.02 -9.40
C MET A 121 -11.72 22.42 -9.72
N ASP A 122 -10.96 23.49 -9.48
CA ASP A 122 -11.38 24.85 -9.83
C ASP A 122 -11.55 25.01 -11.36
N THR A 123 -10.64 24.42 -12.16
CA THR A 123 -10.75 24.40 -13.63
C THR A 123 -11.95 23.57 -14.09
N PHE A 124 -12.13 22.36 -13.52
CA PHE A 124 -13.22 21.47 -13.85
C PHE A 124 -14.59 22.12 -13.59
N LEU A 125 -14.76 22.74 -12.41
CA LEU A 125 -16.02 23.36 -12.03
C LEU A 125 -16.29 24.69 -12.78
N ALA A 126 -15.27 25.35 -13.30
CA ALA A 126 -15.42 26.55 -14.12
C ALA A 126 -15.86 26.25 -15.57
N ASP A 127 -15.71 25.01 -16.02
CA ASP A 127 -16.15 24.59 -17.35
C ASP A 127 -17.69 24.40 -17.35
N GLU A 128 -18.40 25.21 -18.13
CA GLU A 128 -19.86 25.11 -18.26
C GLU A 128 -20.34 23.77 -18.81
N THR A 129 -19.45 23.01 -19.45
CA THR A 129 -19.76 21.68 -20.00
C THR A 129 -19.45 20.52 -19.05
N HIS A 130 -18.91 20.79 -17.85
CA HIS A 130 -18.57 19.74 -16.88
C HIS A 130 -19.74 18.76 -16.57
N PRO A 131 -21.05 19.12 -16.66
CA PRO A 131 -22.12 18.15 -16.47
C PRO A 131 -22.16 17.02 -17.54
N HIS A 132 -21.45 17.19 -18.66
CA HIS A 132 -21.28 16.15 -19.70
C HIS A 132 -20.03 15.29 -19.50
N MET A 133 -19.21 15.58 -18.48
CA MET A 133 -17.99 14.86 -18.19
C MET A 133 -18.18 13.84 -17.07
N VAL A 134 -17.24 12.91 -16.92
CA VAL A 134 -17.17 12.06 -15.73
C VAL A 134 -16.90 12.94 -14.51
N GLN A 135 -17.75 12.83 -13.49
CA GLN A 135 -17.63 13.64 -12.28
C GLN A 135 -16.54 13.10 -11.37
N PRO A 136 -15.60 13.90 -10.86
CA PRO A 136 -14.70 13.46 -9.81
C PRO A 136 -15.47 13.14 -8.53
N GLY A 137 -15.32 11.92 -7.99
CA GLY A 137 -16.02 11.50 -6.76
C GLY A 137 -15.07 11.06 -5.65
N MET A 138 -13.86 10.65 -6.01
CA MET A 138 -12.88 10.13 -5.06
C MET A 138 -11.47 10.56 -5.45
N VAL A 139 -10.63 10.74 -4.44
CA VAL A 139 -9.17 10.84 -4.57
C VAL A 139 -8.57 9.55 -4.01
N TYR A 140 -7.67 8.95 -4.78
CA TYR A 140 -6.88 7.79 -4.39
C TYR A 140 -5.41 8.19 -4.26
N ILE A 141 -4.79 7.82 -3.15
CA ILE A 141 -3.34 7.95 -2.94
C ILE A 141 -2.78 6.66 -2.34
N SER A 142 -1.53 6.35 -2.63
CA SER A 142 -0.79 5.26 -1.96
C SER A 142 0.04 5.80 -0.78
N MET A 143 0.07 5.05 0.32
CA MET A 143 0.86 5.36 1.51
C MET A 143 1.62 4.13 2.01
N PRO A 144 2.97 4.10 1.81
CA PRO A 144 3.79 5.01 1.00
C PRO A 144 3.45 4.93 -0.50
N THR A 145 3.90 5.94 -1.26
CA THR A 145 3.72 5.97 -2.71
C THR A 145 4.52 4.87 -3.42
N GLU A 146 4.32 4.70 -4.71
CA GLU A 146 5.03 3.70 -5.54
C GLU A 146 6.55 3.91 -5.54
N PHE A 147 7.00 5.16 -5.37
CA PHE A 147 8.43 5.52 -5.20
C PHE A 147 8.89 5.53 -3.73
N GLY A 148 8.06 5.00 -2.82
CA GLY A 148 8.37 4.89 -1.41
C GLY A 148 8.28 6.19 -0.61
N MET A 149 7.73 7.26 -1.18
CA MET A 149 7.56 8.54 -0.49
C MET A 149 6.42 8.47 0.52
N VAL A 150 6.55 9.23 1.60
CA VAL A 150 5.57 9.31 2.69
C VAL A 150 4.94 10.70 2.69
N TYR A 151 3.62 10.77 2.82
CA TYR A 151 2.94 12.04 3.09
C TYR A 151 3.24 12.47 4.52
N THR A 152 3.61 13.73 4.71
CA THR A 152 3.72 14.32 6.05
C THR A 152 2.35 14.61 6.65
N ARG A 153 2.28 14.87 7.95
CA ARG A 153 1.07 15.31 8.64
C ARG A 153 0.44 16.54 7.97
N GLU A 154 1.25 17.51 7.61
CA GLU A 154 0.80 18.74 6.95
C GLU A 154 0.21 18.45 5.56
N GLU A 155 0.92 17.69 4.73
CA GLU A 155 0.48 17.30 3.38
C GLU A 155 -0.84 16.53 3.42
N LEU A 156 -0.96 15.52 4.30
CA LEU A 156 -2.18 14.73 4.42
C LEU A 156 -3.35 15.55 4.95
N THR A 157 -3.12 16.43 5.92
CA THR A 157 -4.16 17.34 6.43
C THR A 157 -4.66 18.28 5.34
N ALA A 158 -3.74 18.89 4.58
CA ALA A 158 -4.09 19.81 3.49
C ALA A 158 -4.84 19.09 2.37
N LEU A 159 -4.40 17.90 1.98
CA LEU A 159 -5.05 17.11 0.94
C LEU A 159 -6.46 16.69 1.37
N TYR A 160 -6.63 16.19 2.60
CA TYR A 160 -7.95 15.79 3.11
C TYR A 160 -8.90 16.99 3.21
N ALA A 161 -8.41 18.13 3.71
CA ALA A 161 -9.22 19.36 3.74
C ALA A 161 -9.66 19.81 2.33
N THR A 162 -8.80 19.62 1.31
CA THR A 162 -9.15 19.89 -0.08
C THR A 162 -10.19 18.90 -0.60
N CYS A 163 -10.07 17.62 -0.29
CA CYS A 163 -11.11 16.65 -0.62
C CYS A 163 -12.47 17.04 -0.01
N GLN A 164 -12.48 17.44 1.26
CA GLN A 164 -13.70 17.88 1.95
C GLN A 164 -14.31 19.14 1.28
N LYS A 165 -13.48 20.13 0.89
CA LYS A 165 -13.91 21.36 0.18
C LYS A 165 -14.70 21.02 -1.10
N TYR A 166 -14.26 20.02 -1.85
CA TYR A 166 -14.87 19.64 -3.13
C TYR A 166 -15.81 18.45 -3.03
N ASN A 167 -16.16 18.01 -1.81
CA ASN A 167 -17.00 16.83 -1.54
C ASN A 167 -16.49 15.54 -2.20
N LEU A 168 -15.17 15.39 -2.27
CA LEU A 168 -14.48 14.17 -2.72
C LEU A 168 -14.21 13.24 -1.54
N ARG A 169 -14.24 11.94 -1.77
CA ARG A 169 -13.80 10.95 -0.79
C ARG A 169 -12.29 10.75 -0.90
N LEU A 170 -11.58 10.65 0.23
CA LEU A 170 -10.17 10.28 0.24
C LEU A 170 -10.01 8.80 0.58
N PHE A 171 -9.51 8.03 -0.37
CA PHE A 171 -9.15 6.63 -0.21
C PHE A 171 -7.63 6.48 -0.20
N ILE A 172 -7.08 5.83 0.85
CA ILE A 172 -5.65 5.58 1.00
C ILE A 172 -5.36 4.11 0.80
N ASP A 173 -4.60 3.80 -0.25
CA ASP A 173 -3.98 2.49 -0.49
C ASP A 173 -2.83 2.30 0.49
N GLY A 174 -3.02 1.38 1.42
CA GLY A 174 -2.05 1.05 2.45
C GLY A 174 -1.34 -0.27 2.22
N ALA A 175 -1.11 -0.69 0.97
CA ALA A 175 -0.43 -1.97 0.67
C ALA A 175 0.89 -2.16 1.43
N ARG A 176 1.60 -1.06 1.70
CA ARG A 176 2.84 -1.00 2.48
C ARG A 176 2.71 -0.10 3.72
N LEU A 177 1.51 0.09 4.24
CA LEU A 177 1.21 1.06 5.30
C LEU A 177 2.10 0.90 6.53
N GLY A 178 2.35 -0.33 6.95
CA GLY A 178 3.24 -0.60 8.09
C GLY A 178 4.63 -0.02 7.91
N TYR A 179 5.21 -0.18 6.72
CA TYR A 179 6.53 0.36 6.38
C TYR A 179 6.53 1.89 6.35
N GLY A 180 5.48 2.49 5.78
CA GLY A 180 5.32 3.95 5.78
C GLY A 180 5.22 4.54 7.19
N LEU A 181 4.36 4.00 8.04
CA LEU A 181 4.11 4.50 9.39
C LEU A 181 5.31 4.40 10.35
N VAL A 182 6.23 3.47 10.11
CA VAL A 182 7.44 3.32 10.95
C VAL A 182 8.67 3.97 10.34
N SER A 183 8.56 4.57 9.16
CA SER A 183 9.61 5.36 8.52
C SER A 183 9.90 6.63 9.33
N GLU A 184 11.16 7.04 9.39
CA GLU A 184 11.57 8.30 10.03
C GLU A 184 10.97 9.55 9.34
N ALA A 185 10.55 9.43 8.09
CA ALA A 185 9.87 10.49 7.35
C ALA A 185 8.37 10.63 7.73
N CYS A 186 7.81 9.68 8.46
CA CYS A 186 6.42 9.73 8.91
C CYS A 186 6.34 10.41 10.28
N ASP A 187 5.67 11.55 10.36
CA ASP A 187 5.50 12.36 11.56
C ASP A 187 4.13 12.18 12.23
N TYR A 188 3.43 11.07 11.92
CA TYR A 188 2.13 10.73 12.50
C TYR A 188 1.95 9.21 12.66
N ASP A 189 0.89 8.85 13.37
CA ASP A 189 0.51 7.48 13.68
C ASP A 189 -0.74 7.01 12.92
N LEU A 190 -1.10 5.74 13.08
CA LEU A 190 -2.28 5.16 12.46
C LEU A 190 -3.61 5.84 12.88
N PRO A 191 -3.83 6.25 14.15
CA PRO A 191 -4.97 7.06 14.55
C PRO A 191 -5.09 8.39 13.81
N PHE A 192 -3.98 9.07 13.57
CA PHE A 192 -4.00 10.30 12.79
C PHE A 192 -4.41 10.06 11.34
N LEU A 193 -3.82 9.06 10.68
CA LEU A 193 -4.20 8.69 9.31
C LEU A 193 -5.70 8.38 9.22
N ALA A 194 -6.22 7.58 10.15
CA ALA A 194 -7.64 7.20 10.19
C ALA A 194 -8.60 8.39 10.37
N LYS A 195 -8.13 9.49 10.98
CA LYS A 195 -8.90 10.76 11.14
C LYS A 195 -8.79 11.68 9.91
N HIS A 196 -7.86 11.40 8.99
CA HIS A 196 -7.57 12.24 7.82
C HIS A 196 -7.80 11.51 6.49
N CYS A 197 -8.76 10.58 6.46
CA CYS A 197 -9.27 9.96 5.24
C CYS A 197 -10.70 9.44 5.47
N ASP A 198 -11.40 9.10 4.40
CA ASP A 198 -12.73 8.48 4.46
C ASP A 198 -12.62 6.97 4.61
N VAL A 199 -11.74 6.36 3.84
CA VAL A 199 -11.47 4.93 3.82
C VAL A 199 -10.00 4.68 3.53
N PHE A 200 -9.44 3.63 4.10
CA PHE A 200 -8.09 3.16 3.79
C PHE A 200 -8.02 1.65 3.96
N TYR A 201 -6.94 1.02 3.52
CA TYR A 201 -6.70 -0.34 3.94
C TYR A 201 -5.31 -0.53 4.55
N ILE A 202 -5.22 -1.52 5.43
CA ILE A 202 -3.99 -1.97 6.06
C ILE A 202 -3.51 -3.19 5.29
N GLY A 203 -2.39 -3.06 4.60
CA GLY A 203 -1.81 -4.12 3.81
C GLY A 203 -1.26 -5.25 4.67
N GLY A 204 -1.72 -6.47 4.44
CA GLY A 204 -1.17 -7.68 5.05
C GLY A 204 -0.26 -8.44 4.11
N THR A 205 -0.62 -8.55 2.83
CA THR A 205 0.10 -9.36 1.82
C THR A 205 1.60 -9.05 1.76
N LYS A 206 1.99 -7.79 1.84
CA LYS A 206 3.40 -7.36 1.82
C LYS A 206 4.01 -7.25 3.22
N VAL A 207 3.19 -7.30 4.27
CA VAL A 207 3.60 -7.05 5.66
C VAL A 207 3.29 -8.29 6.51
N GLY A 208 3.87 -9.42 6.13
CA GLY A 208 3.91 -10.63 6.94
C GLY A 208 2.75 -11.61 6.80
N ALA A 209 1.63 -11.25 6.19
CA ALA A 209 0.55 -12.18 5.89
C ALA A 209 0.83 -12.98 4.60
N MET A 210 0.21 -14.15 4.45
CA MET A 210 0.21 -14.89 3.19
C MET A 210 -0.61 -14.16 2.13
N MET A 211 -1.70 -13.54 2.54
CA MET A 211 -2.62 -12.77 1.72
C MET A 211 -3.53 -11.92 2.60
N GLY A 212 -4.07 -10.85 2.06
CA GLY A 212 -5.16 -10.13 2.69
C GLY A 212 -4.84 -8.67 2.99
N GLU A 213 -5.92 -7.90 2.93
CA GLU A 213 -5.96 -6.47 3.18
C GLU A 213 -7.14 -6.19 4.12
N ALA A 214 -6.93 -5.36 5.13
CA ALA A 214 -7.98 -4.92 6.04
C ALA A 214 -8.48 -3.54 5.62
N VAL A 215 -9.65 -3.46 4.99
CA VAL A 215 -10.31 -2.20 4.64
C VAL A 215 -10.95 -1.61 5.89
N VAL A 216 -10.69 -0.33 6.13
CA VAL A 216 -11.19 0.41 7.29
C VAL A 216 -11.92 1.67 6.82
N PHE A 217 -13.22 1.71 7.02
CA PHE A 217 -14.01 2.92 6.88
C PHE A 217 -13.97 3.68 8.22
N SER A 218 -13.26 4.80 8.25
CA SER A 218 -13.01 5.57 9.47
C SER A 218 -13.63 6.97 9.44
N GLY A 219 -13.59 7.65 8.30
CA GLY A 219 -14.18 8.99 8.11
C GLY A 219 -15.58 8.97 7.50
N MET A 220 -16.03 7.81 7.01
CA MET A 220 -17.36 7.62 6.49
C MET A 220 -17.90 6.24 6.92
N LYS A 221 -19.21 6.06 6.82
CA LYS A 221 -19.84 4.74 6.92
C LYS A 221 -19.56 3.92 5.66
N ALA A 222 -19.35 2.61 5.83
CA ALA A 222 -19.30 1.71 4.67
C ALA A 222 -20.61 1.80 3.87
N PRO A 223 -20.53 1.78 2.52
CA PRO A 223 -21.74 1.75 1.69
C PRO A 223 -22.68 0.62 2.09
N LYS A 224 -23.99 0.87 2.07
CA LYS A 224 -25.03 -0.06 2.57
C LYS A 224 -24.86 -1.51 2.09
N TYR A 225 -24.35 -1.69 0.88
CA TYR A 225 -24.19 -3.02 0.27
C TYR A 225 -22.71 -3.42 0.11
N PHE A 226 -21.80 -2.84 0.90
CA PHE A 226 -20.37 -3.11 0.77
C PHE A 226 -20.05 -4.60 0.91
N PHE A 227 -20.62 -5.29 1.89
CA PHE A 227 -20.46 -6.74 2.05
C PHE A 227 -20.95 -7.53 0.82
N THR A 228 -22.06 -7.11 0.21
CA THR A 228 -22.59 -7.71 -1.03
C THR A 228 -21.62 -7.47 -2.20
N ASN A 229 -21.02 -6.28 -2.27
CA ASN A 229 -20.03 -5.96 -3.29
C ASN A 229 -18.73 -6.76 -3.11
N ILE A 230 -18.27 -6.99 -1.88
CA ILE A 230 -17.17 -7.94 -1.63
C ILE A 230 -17.48 -9.31 -2.26
N LYS A 231 -18.70 -9.81 -2.11
CA LYS A 231 -19.12 -11.08 -2.74
C LYS A 231 -19.15 -10.99 -4.27
N ARG A 232 -19.70 -9.90 -4.82
CA ARG A 232 -19.78 -9.65 -6.27
C ARG A 232 -18.41 -9.57 -6.92
N HIS A 233 -17.43 -8.96 -6.24
CA HIS A 233 -16.02 -8.87 -6.68
C HIS A 233 -15.21 -10.16 -6.45
N GLY A 234 -15.83 -11.24 -5.95
CA GLY A 234 -15.15 -12.50 -5.69
C GLY A 234 -14.20 -12.48 -4.49
N ALA A 235 -14.25 -11.43 -3.67
CA ALA A 235 -13.35 -11.22 -2.53
C ALA A 235 -13.81 -11.92 -1.24
N LEU A 236 -15.05 -12.45 -1.19
CA LEU A 236 -15.62 -13.02 0.01
C LEU A 236 -15.29 -14.51 0.13
N LEU A 237 -14.31 -14.83 0.97
CA LEU A 237 -13.93 -16.22 1.24
C LEU A 237 -14.96 -16.94 2.12
N ALA A 238 -15.37 -18.14 1.72
CA ALA A 238 -16.17 -19.01 2.59
C ALA A 238 -15.45 -19.34 3.91
N LYS A 239 -14.13 -19.55 3.86
CA LYS A 239 -13.26 -19.71 5.03
C LYS A 239 -12.62 -18.38 5.42
N GLY A 240 -13.44 -17.34 5.67
CA GLY A 240 -12.99 -15.97 5.97
C GLY A 240 -12.05 -15.86 7.16
N ARG A 241 -12.12 -16.83 8.10
CA ARG A 241 -11.17 -16.91 9.22
C ARG A 241 -9.71 -16.97 8.80
N MET A 242 -9.43 -17.38 7.55
CA MET A 242 -8.06 -17.37 7.00
C MET A 242 -7.46 -15.97 6.99
N LEU A 243 -8.28 -14.95 6.68
CA LEU A 243 -7.86 -13.54 6.77
C LEU A 243 -7.90 -13.05 8.23
N GLY A 244 -8.96 -13.39 8.96
CA GLY A 244 -9.13 -12.98 10.37
C GLY A 244 -7.96 -13.40 11.25
N ILE A 245 -7.54 -14.67 11.21
CA ILE A 245 -6.41 -15.20 12.01
C ILE A 245 -5.11 -14.45 11.68
N GLN A 246 -4.86 -14.13 10.42
CA GLN A 246 -3.66 -13.41 10.01
C GLN A 246 -3.62 -12.00 10.62
N PHE A 247 -4.70 -11.24 10.48
CA PHE A 247 -4.78 -9.90 11.06
C PHE A 247 -4.88 -9.91 12.59
N ASP A 248 -5.54 -10.91 13.19
CA ASP A 248 -5.56 -11.09 14.63
C ASP A 248 -4.14 -11.28 15.19
N THR A 249 -3.33 -12.09 14.52
CA THR A 249 -1.92 -12.31 14.87
C THR A 249 -1.08 -11.05 14.66
N LEU A 250 -1.21 -10.39 13.51
CA LEU A 250 -0.45 -9.18 13.19
C LEU A 250 -0.71 -8.04 14.17
N PHE A 251 -1.94 -7.90 14.67
CA PHE A 251 -2.32 -6.87 15.63
C PHE A 251 -2.25 -7.33 17.10
N THR A 252 -1.66 -8.50 17.37
CA THR A 252 -1.29 -8.94 18.71
C THR A 252 0.11 -8.44 19.03
N ASP A 253 0.29 -7.91 20.26
CA ASP A 253 1.58 -7.46 20.81
C ASP A 253 2.39 -6.54 19.87
N ASN A 254 1.69 -5.74 19.08
CA ASN A 254 2.29 -4.77 18.17
C ASN A 254 3.18 -5.41 17.07
N LEU A 255 2.91 -6.66 16.68
CA LEU A 255 3.74 -7.44 15.77
C LEU A 255 3.84 -6.77 14.40
N TYR A 256 2.73 -6.25 13.86
CA TYR A 256 2.68 -5.54 12.57
C TYR A 256 3.73 -4.44 12.45
N PHE A 257 3.87 -3.60 13.48
CA PHE A 257 4.85 -2.52 13.49
C PHE A 257 6.27 -3.00 13.84
N LYS A 258 6.42 -4.08 14.61
CA LYS A 258 7.75 -4.67 14.90
C LYS A 258 8.42 -5.18 13.63
N ILE A 259 7.70 -5.97 12.84
CA ILE A 259 8.23 -6.51 11.59
C ILE A 259 8.44 -5.42 10.53
N SER A 260 7.61 -4.38 10.55
CA SER A 260 7.79 -3.22 9.68
C SER A 260 9.07 -2.45 10.00
N ARG A 261 9.38 -2.23 11.29
CA ARG A 261 10.65 -1.59 11.70
C ARG A 261 11.87 -2.42 11.27
N HIS A 262 11.78 -3.75 11.35
CA HIS A 262 12.85 -4.61 10.85
C HIS A 262 13.10 -4.38 9.36
N ALA A 263 12.05 -4.38 8.53
CA ALA A 263 12.18 -4.14 7.09
C ALA A 263 12.80 -2.77 6.77
N ILE A 264 12.41 -1.71 7.51
CA ILE A 264 12.98 -0.37 7.35
C ILE A 264 14.46 -0.35 7.77
N ALA A 265 14.84 -0.99 8.87
CA ALA A 265 16.25 -1.08 9.27
C ALA A 265 17.10 -1.77 8.19
N MET A 266 16.59 -2.84 7.58
CA MET A 266 17.26 -3.51 6.45
C MET A 266 17.36 -2.60 5.22
N ALA A 267 16.32 -1.83 4.90
CA ALA A 267 16.35 -0.86 3.80
C ALA A 267 17.38 0.26 4.01
N THR A 268 17.43 0.81 5.21
CA THR A 268 18.44 1.84 5.58
C THR A 268 19.86 1.29 5.43
N ARG A 269 20.07 0.02 5.78
CA ARG A 269 21.36 -0.63 5.60
C ARG A 269 21.71 -0.84 4.13
N ILE A 270 20.74 -1.30 3.29
CA ILE A 270 20.94 -1.40 1.82
C ILE A 270 21.29 -0.04 1.24
N HIS A 271 20.57 1.02 1.61
CA HIS A 271 20.86 2.39 1.18
C HIS A 271 22.31 2.79 1.49
N SER A 272 22.75 2.54 2.72
CA SER A 272 24.13 2.83 3.16
C SER A 272 25.18 2.02 2.40
N ILE A 273 24.90 0.76 2.09
CA ILE A 273 25.77 -0.10 1.29
C ILE A 273 25.95 0.51 -0.12
N PHE A 274 24.89 0.89 -0.79
CA PHE A 274 24.96 1.51 -2.12
C PHE A 274 25.75 2.82 -2.11
N GLN A 275 25.50 3.70 -1.13
CA GLN A 275 26.25 4.95 -0.98
C GLN A 275 27.76 4.70 -0.77
N LYS A 276 28.12 3.74 0.09
CA LYS A 276 29.51 3.36 0.37
C LYS A 276 30.24 2.87 -0.89
N HIS A 277 29.54 2.23 -1.81
CA HIS A 277 30.07 1.74 -3.07
C HIS A 277 29.94 2.74 -4.23
N GLY A 278 29.58 4.00 -3.95
CA GLY A 278 29.46 5.06 -4.95
C GLY A 278 28.32 4.88 -5.95
N ILE A 279 27.32 4.05 -5.62
CA ILE A 279 26.14 3.82 -6.45
C ILE A 279 25.13 4.95 -6.18
N ALA A 280 24.70 5.63 -7.24
CA ALA A 280 23.82 6.78 -7.13
C ALA A 280 22.40 6.33 -6.73
N ILE A 281 21.77 7.05 -5.82
CA ILE A 281 20.37 6.89 -5.44
C ILE A 281 19.50 7.63 -6.48
N ALA A 282 18.54 6.93 -7.06
CA ALA A 282 17.61 7.49 -8.04
C ALA A 282 16.47 8.26 -7.39
N TYR A 283 15.87 7.66 -6.36
CA TYR A 283 14.80 8.25 -5.54
C TYR A 283 15.16 8.02 -4.08
N ASP A 284 15.18 9.09 -3.29
CA ASP A 284 15.53 9.03 -1.86
C ASP A 284 14.34 8.54 -1.03
N SER A 285 14.04 7.27 -1.20
CA SER A 285 12.91 6.61 -0.53
C SER A 285 13.23 6.33 0.94
N PRO A 286 12.43 6.84 1.88
CA PRO A 286 12.60 6.57 3.30
C PRO A 286 11.96 5.24 3.75
N THR A 287 11.53 4.39 2.82
CA THR A 287 10.79 3.16 3.11
C THR A 287 11.53 1.89 2.65
N ASN A 288 10.85 0.76 2.65
CA ASN A 288 11.44 -0.54 2.33
C ASN A 288 11.82 -0.74 0.85
N GLN A 289 11.47 0.20 -0.03
CA GLN A 289 11.84 0.19 -1.45
C GLN A 289 13.02 1.14 -1.67
N GLN A 290 14.13 0.64 -2.20
CA GLN A 290 15.34 1.44 -2.47
C GLN A 290 15.61 1.47 -3.98
N PHE A 291 15.82 2.65 -4.52
CA PHE A 291 15.98 2.87 -5.96
C PHE A 291 17.36 3.40 -6.26
N VAL A 292 18.09 2.70 -7.11
CA VAL A 292 19.47 3.03 -7.46
C VAL A 292 19.67 3.12 -8.96
N VAL A 293 20.66 3.90 -9.38
CA VAL A 293 21.08 4.00 -10.79
C VAL A 293 22.25 3.07 -11.02
N LEU A 294 22.09 2.09 -11.88
CA LEU A 294 23.14 1.18 -12.30
C LEU A 294 23.55 1.45 -13.74
N SER A 295 24.85 1.34 -14.04
CA SER A 295 25.32 1.24 -15.43
C SER A 295 24.94 -0.13 -16.01
N PRO A 296 24.80 -0.28 -17.32
CA PRO A 296 24.53 -1.58 -17.95
C PRO A 296 25.52 -2.68 -17.55
N SER A 297 26.81 -2.34 -17.47
CA SER A 297 27.86 -3.30 -17.05
C SER A 297 27.70 -3.75 -15.60
N LEU A 298 27.38 -2.84 -14.69
CA LEU A 298 27.14 -3.17 -13.29
C LEU A 298 25.84 -3.97 -13.12
N TYR A 299 24.78 -3.59 -13.83
CA TYR A 299 23.53 -4.35 -13.89
C TYR A 299 23.78 -5.80 -14.34
N ASP A 300 24.50 -6.00 -15.47
CA ASP A 300 24.79 -7.33 -16.01
C ASP A 300 25.65 -8.20 -15.07
N ALA A 301 26.53 -7.58 -14.30
CA ALA A 301 27.36 -8.28 -13.33
C ALA A 301 26.57 -8.65 -12.07
N LEU A 302 25.81 -7.68 -11.53
CA LEU A 302 25.07 -7.82 -10.27
C LEU A 302 23.87 -8.77 -10.42
N SER A 303 23.11 -8.69 -11.53
CA SER A 303 21.92 -9.51 -11.78
C SER A 303 22.20 -11.01 -11.91
N LYS A 304 23.47 -11.41 -12.10
CA LYS A 304 23.90 -12.82 -12.07
C LYS A 304 23.98 -13.40 -10.64
N LYS A 305 24.05 -12.55 -9.64
CA LYS A 305 24.29 -12.93 -8.23
C LYS A 305 23.13 -12.53 -7.32
N VAL A 306 22.43 -11.45 -7.65
CA VAL A 306 21.35 -10.83 -6.86
C VAL A 306 20.13 -10.65 -7.73
N ALA A 307 18.96 -11.05 -7.23
CA ALA A 307 17.68 -10.76 -7.87
C ALA A 307 17.15 -9.41 -7.37
N PHE A 308 16.79 -8.53 -8.29
CA PHE A 308 16.17 -7.22 -8.08
C PHE A 308 15.42 -6.81 -9.34
N GLU A 309 14.61 -5.77 -9.28
CA GLU A 309 13.74 -5.37 -10.37
C GLU A 309 14.31 -4.18 -11.16
N ILE A 310 14.17 -4.22 -12.50
CA ILE A 310 14.36 -3.01 -13.31
C ILE A 310 13.10 -2.16 -13.11
N TRP A 311 13.29 -0.95 -12.59
CA TRP A 311 12.20 0.02 -12.47
C TRP A 311 12.00 0.82 -13.75
N GLU A 312 13.10 1.32 -14.31
CA GLU A 312 13.08 2.15 -15.52
C GLU A 312 14.41 2.06 -16.28
N ARG A 313 14.35 1.97 -17.61
CA ARG A 313 15.52 2.19 -18.48
C ARG A 313 15.55 3.65 -18.90
N LYS A 314 16.25 4.47 -18.12
CA LYS A 314 16.27 5.93 -18.27
C LYS A 314 17.06 6.38 -19.50
N SER A 315 18.13 5.66 -19.85
CA SER A 315 18.96 5.89 -21.04
C SER A 315 19.76 4.63 -21.38
N ASP A 316 20.57 4.72 -22.45
CA ASP A 316 21.52 3.66 -22.82
C ASP A 316 22.63 3.44 -21.77
N THR A 317 22.81 4.38 -20.84
CA THR A 317 23.87 4.34 -19.82
C THR A 317 23.32 4.24 -18.38
N GLU A 318 22.03 4.43 -18.15
CA GLU A 318 21.41 4.48 -16.83
C GLU A 318 20.17 3.58 -16.75
N ILE A 319 20.21 2.63 -15.83
CA ILE A 319 19.11 1.74 -15.49
C ILE A 319 18.75 2.01 -14.03
N ILE A 320 17.52 2.46 -13.77
CA ILE A 320 17.00 2.54 -12.42
C ILE A 320 16.54 1.16 -12.00
N CYS A 321 17.09 0.68 -10.89
CA CYS A 321 16.76 -0.62 -10.31
C CYS A 321 16.16 -0.45 -8.92
N ARG A 322 15.16 -1.27 -8.60
CA ARG A 322 14.51 -1.29 -7.31
C ARG A 322 14.98 -2.51 -6.51
N PHE A 323 15.37 -2.26 -5.26
CA PHE A 323 15.67 -3.27 -4.25
C PHE A 323 14.66 -3.15 -3.12
N VAL A 324 14.06 -4.24 -2.71
CA VAL A 324 12.97 -4.24 -1.73
C VAL A 324 13.34 -5.13 -0.55
N THR A 325 13.21 -4.58 0.67
CA THR A 325 13.30 -5.36 1.90
C THR A 325 11.92 -5.72 2.44
N SER A 326 11.85 -6.74 3.27
CA SER A 326 10.62 -7.18 3.89
C SER A 326 10.86 -7.62 5.34
N TRP A 327 9.79 -8.06 5.99
CA TRP A 327 9.85 -8.71 7.30
C TRP A 327 10.79 -9.94 7.34
N ALA A 328 11.04 -10.56 6.19
CA ALA A 328 11.84 -11.79 6.08
C ALA A 328 13.29 -11.53 5.68
N THR A 329 13.66 -10.31 5.32
CA THR A 329 15.03 -9.97 4.91
C THR A 329 15.99 -10.16 6.08
N LYS A 330 17.11 -10.89 5.84
CA LYS A 330 18.09 -11.22 6.86
C LYS A 330 19.33 -10.34 6.73
N GLU A 331 20.02 -10.10 7.86
CA GLU A 331 21.27 -9.33 7.86
C GLU A 331 22.35 -9.99 7.02
N GLU A 332 22.42 -11.33 7.02
CA GLU A 332 23.39 -12.10 6.24
C GLU A 332 23.23 -11.88 4.72
N GLU A 333 22.00 -11.61 4.25
CA GLU A 333 21.74 -11.28 2.83
C GLU A 333 22.33 -9.90 2.47
N LEU A 334 22.35 -8.97 3.42
CA LEU A 334 22.96 -7.66 3.24
C LEU A 334 24.49 -7.75 3.29
N ASP A 335 25.05 -8.58 4.17
CA ASP A 335 26.49 -8.87 4.21
C ASP A 335 26.96 -9.46 2.88
N GLU A 336 26.18 -10.40 2.33
CA GLU A 336 26.47 -11.00 1.03
C GLU A 336 26.36 -9.97 -0.11
N LEU A 337 25.33 -9.08 -0.10
CA LEU A 337 25.22 -7.99 -1.08
C LEU A 337 26.47 -7.08 -1.04
N GLU A 338 26.88 -6.66 0.15
CA GLU A 338 28.06 -5.81 0.31
C GLU A 338 29.33 -6.50 -0.19
N HIS A 339 29.51 -7.79 0.14
CA HIS A 339 30.63 -8.59 -0.34
C HIS A 339 30.63 -8.73 -1.89
N ILE A 340 29.46 -8.96 -2.48
CA ILE A 340 29.31 -9.04 -3.93
C ILE A 340 29.74 -7.71 -4.58
N LEU A 341 29.29 -6.56 -4.07
CA LEU A 341 29.66 -5.25 -4.58
C LEU A 341 31.15 -4.93 -4.44
N GLN A 342 31.81 -5.44 -3.39
CA GLN A 342 33.26 -5.30 -3.21
C GLN A 342 34.07 -6.08 -4.26
N THR A 343 33.49 -7.12 -4.86
CA THR A 343 34.18 -8.02 -5.81
C THR A 343 33.84 -7.72 -7.26
N LEU A 344 32.96 -6.76 -7.55
CA LEU A 344 32.59 -6.30 -8.89
C LEU A 344 33.39 -5.07 -9.27
#